data_5a832d90e0cd365cc4997b0c6bcc2bb1
#
_entry.id   5a832d90e0cd365cc4997b0c6bcc2bb1
#
_cell.length_a   1.000
_cell.length_b   1.000
_cell.length_c   1.000
_cell.angle_alpha   90.00
_cell.angle_beta   90.00
_cell.angle_gamma   90.00
#
_symmetry.space_group_name_H-M   'P 1'
#
loop_
_entity.id
_entity.type
_entity.pdbx_description
1 polymer ?
#
loop_
_entity_poly.entity_id
_entity_poly.type
_entity_poly.pdbx_seq_one_letter_code
_entity_poly.pdbx_strand_id
1 'polypeptide(L)'
;ITEIFENVQNNFKDLTSEQLHDAEFAKRTLPFAGETYMGHLRYSTTGKSGISYVHPFLRRNNWRAKNLALCGNFNMTNVDEIFARITAIGQHPRKYADTYIMLEQVGHRLDREVERVFNLAEAEGLTGMGITNYIEEHIDLANVLRTSSREWDGGYVICGLTGSGESFAIRDPWGIRPAFWYQDEEIAVLASERPVIQTAFNVPVEDIKELQPGQALLISKEGKLRTSQINKPREKQACSFERIYFSRGSDVDIYKERKRLGEKLVPNILKAINNDLDHTVFSFIPNTAEVAFYGMLQGLDDYLNEEKVQQIAALGHNPNMEELEVILSRRIRSEKVAIK
;
A
#
# COMPACT_ATOMS: atom_id res chain seq x y z
N ILE A 1 16.25 -8.74 -2.38
CA ILE A 1 16.09 -7.57 -3.29
C ILE A 1 17.47 -7.16 -3.85
N THR A 2 18.47 -6.94 -3.02
CA THR A 2 19.84 -6.58 -3.46
C THR A 2 20.37 -7.54 -4.52
N GLU A 3 20.28 -8.85 -4.29
CA GLU A 3 20.72 -9.88 -5.21
C GLU A 3 20.02 -9.81 -6.59
N ILE A 4 18.73 -9.45 -6.63
CA ILE A 4 18.00 -9.26 -7.89
C ILE A 4 18.60 -8.07 -8.67
N PHE A 5 18.84 -6.94 -8.01
CA PHE A 5 19.42 -5.77 -8.67
C PHE A 5 20.86 -5.98 -9.09
N GLU A 6 21.68 -6.70 -8.31
CA GLU A 6 23.04 -7.08 -8.68
C GLU A 6 23.05 -7.98 -9.93
N ASN A 7 22.13 -8.94 -10.01
CA ASN A 7 21.98 -9.80 -11.18
C ASN A 7 21.56 -8.98 -12.42
N VAL A 8 20.63 -8.06 -12.28
CA VAL A 8 20.22 -7.16 -13.37
C VAL A 8 21.40 -6.31 -13.82
N GLN A 9 22.11 -5.65 -12.90
CA GLN A 9 23.28 -4.81 -13.23
C GLN A 9 24.40 -5.61 -13.92
N ASN A 10 24.64 -6.86 -13.48
CA ASN A 10 25.65 -7.71 -14.12
C ASN A 10 25.30 -8.02 -15.58
N ASN A 11 24.02 -8.23 -15.89
CA ASN A 11 23.59 -8.45 -17.27
C ASN A 11 23.76 -7.23 -18.18
N PHE A 12 23.77 -6.00 -17.62
CA PHE A 12 24.02 -4.78 -18.38
C PHE A 12 25.50 -4.55 -18.73
N LYS A 13 26.44 -5.11 -17.97
CA LYS A 13 27.88 -4.84 -18.11
C LYS A 13 28.46 -5.27 -19.46
N ASP A 14 27.90 -6.32 -20.03
CA ASP A 14 28.41 -6.93 -21.27
C ASP A 14 27.68 -6.44 -22.53
N LEU A 15 26.76 -5.48 -22.39
CA LEU A 15 25.98 -4.96 -23.51
C LEU A 15 26.65 -3.76 -24.17
N THR A 16 26.56 -3.71 -25.50
CA THR A 16 26.97 -2.53 -26.27
C THR A 16 25.97 -1.37 -26.09
N SER A 17 26.42 -0.14 -26.37
CA SER A 17 25.55 1.04 -26.33
C SER A 17 24.34 0.91 -27.28
N GLU A 18 24.51 0.29 -28.43
CA GLU A 18 23.44 0.03 -29.40
C GLU A 18 22.40 -0.94 -28.81
N GLN A 19 22.83 -2.03 -28.17
CA GLN A 19 21.96 -3.00 -27.51
C GLN A 19 21.19 -2.43 -26.31
N LEU A 20 21.81 -1.46 -25.59
CA LEU A 20 21.15 -0.80 -24.46
C LEU A 20 20.02 0.15 -24.93
N HIS A 21 20.09 0.65 -26.14
CA HIS A 21 19.06 1.54 -26.73
C HIS A 21 18.03 0.77 -27.57
N ASP A 22 18.20 -0.54 -27.77
CA ASP A 22 17.22 -1.38 -28.45
C ASP A 22 16.23 -1.98 -27.44
N ALA A 23 15.05 -1.39 -27.33
CA ALA A 23 14.01 -1.82 -26.40
C ALA A 23 13.54 -3.27 -26.66
N GLU A 24 13.47 -3.72 -27.91
CA GLU A 24 13.06 -5.08 -28.27
C GLU A 24 14.13 -6.11 -27.93
N PHE A 25 15.40 -5.77 -28.10
CA PHE A 25 16.51 -6.57 -27.65
C PHE A 25 16.50 -6.71 -26.11
N ALA A 26 16.32 -5.59 -25.39
CA ALA A 26 16.26 -5.55 -23.93
C ALA A 26 15.13 -6.46 -23.41
N LYS A 27 13.91 -6.33 -23.92
CA LYS A 27 12.76 -7.14 -23.52
C LYS A 27 12.98 -8.64 -23.70
N ARG A 28 13.70 -9.04 -24.75
CA ARG A 28 13.98 -10.47 -25.03
C ARG A 28 15.12 -11.06 -24.24
N THR A 29 16.10 -10.25 -23.88
CA THR A 29 17.41 -10.73 -23.42
C THR A 29 17.64 -10.45 -21.94
N LEU A 30 17.14 -9.34 -21.42
CA LEU A 30 17.40 -8.91 -20.07
C LEU A 30 16.32 -9.39 -19.09
N PRO A 31 16.69 -9.96 -17.97
CA PRO A 31 15.74 -10.29 -16.92
C PRO A 31 15.11 -9.01 -16.37
N PHE A 32 13.82 -9.07 -16.11
CA PHE A 32 12.99 -7.95 -15.62
C PHE A 32 12.90 -6.74 -16.55
N ALA A 33 13.34 -6.81 -17.80
CA ALA A 33 13.04 -5.78 -18.79
C ALA A 33 11.59 -5.93 -19.29
N GLY A 34 10.81 -4.88 -19.15
CA GLY A 34 9.39 -4.87 -19.54
C GLY A 34 8.78 -3.49 -19.41
N GLU A 35 7.55 -3.32 -19.90
CA GLU A 35 6.81 -2.06 -19.83
C GLU A 35 5.87 -2.01 -18.62
N THR A 36 5.51 -3.17 -18.09
CA THR A 36 4.61 -3.29 -16.94
C THR A 36 5.24 -4.14 -15.85
N TYR A 37 5.25 -3.61 -14.65
CA TYR A 37 5.84 -4.25 -13.48
C TYR A 37 4.81 -4.40 -12.37
N MET A 38 4.83 -5.55 -11.71
CA MET A 38 4.06 -5.81 -10.50
C MET A 38 4.98 -6.37 -9.44
N GLY A 39 5.01 -5.76 -8.26
CA GLY A 39 5.83 -6.18 -7.14
C GLY A 39 5.05 -6.19 -5.82
N HIS A 40 5.43 -7.08 -4.92
CA HIS A 40 4.85 -7.17 -3.59
C HIS A 40 5.89 -7.54 -2.54
N LEU A 41 6.00 -6.71 -1.50
CA LEU A 41 6.82 -6.98 -0.33
C LEU A 41 5.92 -7.57 0.77
N ARG A 42 5.90 -8.90 0.89
CA ARG A 42 5.03 -9.57 1.83
C ARG A 42 5.57 -9.48 3.26
N TYR A 43 4.74 -8.97 4.16
CA TYR A 43 4.91 -9.11 5.60
C TYR A 43 3.80 -10.02 6.13
N SER A 44 4.18 -11.17 6.68
CA SER A 44 3.23 -12.17 7.16
C SER A 44 2.81 -11.86 8.60
N THR A 45 1.58 -11.37 8.78
CA THR A 45 0.98 -11.11 10.12
C THR A 45 0.04 -12.22 10.53
N THR A 46 -0.70 -12.78 9.59
CA THR A 46 -1.68 -13.86 9.80
C THR A 46 -1.60 -14.86 8.65
N GLY A 47 -1.99 -16.10 8.89
CA GLY A 47 -2.03 -17.15 7.88
C GLY A 47 -0.72 -17.90 7.68
N LYS A 48 -0.68 -18.74 6.64
CA LYS A 48 0.47 -19.59 6.33
C LYS A 48 1.63 -18.77 5.74
N SER A 49 2.84 -19.03 6.22
CA SER A 49 4.08 -18.46 5.71
C SER A 49 4.81 -19.45 4.79
N GLY A 50 5.75 -18.95 4.00
CA GLY A 50 6.58 -19.74 3.09
C GLY A 50 6.53 -19.22 1.66
N ILE A 51 7.51 -19.63 0.85
CA ILE A 51 7.69 -19.13 -0.53
C ILE A 51 6.46 -19.39 -1.42
N SER A 52 5.72 -20.44 -1.17
CA SER A 52 4.51 -20.76 -1.94
C SER A 52 3.30 -19.84 -1.68
N TYR A 53 3.43 -18.92 -0.72
CA TYR A 53 2.44 -17.89 -0.40
C TYR A 53 2.92 -16.48 -0.72
N VAL A 54 4.08 -16.36 -1.39
CA VAL A 54 4.62 -15.07 -1.85
C VAL A 54 3.86 -14.60 -3.08
N HIS A 55 3.50 -13.33 -3.12
CA HIS A 55 2.87 -12.69 -4.27
C HIS A 55 3.91 -12.26 -5.32
N PRO A 56 3.52 -12.08 -6.59
CA PRO A 56 2.17 -12.29 -7.16
C PRO A 56 1.85 -13.77 -7.39
N PHE A 57 0.56 -14.11 -7.32
CA PHE A 57 0.07 -15.41 -7.78
C PHE A 57 -0.31 -15.34 -9.24
N LEU A 58 -0.02 -16.41 -10.00
CA LEU A 58 -0.23 -16.48 -11.43
C LEU A 58 -1.22 -17.58 -11.77
N ARG A 59 -2.27 -17.20 -12.50
CA ARG A 59 -3.19 -18.10 -13.19
C ARG A 59 -2.81 -18.17 -14.67
N ARG A 60 -2.50 -19.37 -15.14
CA ARG A 60 -2.10 -19.62 -16.53
C ARG A 60 -3.22 -20.27 -17.32
N ASN A 61 -3.38 -19.83 -18.57
CA ASN A 61 -4.33 -20.35 -19.51
C ASN A 61 -3.71 -20.35 -20.92
N ASN A 62 -4.20 -21.20 -21.83
CA ASN A 62 -3.77 -21.21 -23.23
C ASN A 62 -4.25 -19.95 -23.99
N TRP A 63 -5.32 -19.33 -23.54
CA TRP A 63 -5.79 -18.04 -24.06
C TRP A 63 -5.04 -16.91 -23.37
N ARG A 64 -4.34 -16.07 -24.16
CA ARG A 64 -3.55 -14.96 -23.62
C ARG A 64 -4.36 -14.07 -22.68
N ALA A 65 -5.55 -13.65 -23.11
CA ALA A 65 -6.42 -12.77 -22.33
C ALA A 65 -6.95 -13.40 -21.02
N LYS A 66 -6.94 -14.72 -20.87
CA LYS A 66 -7.35 -15.42 -19.64
C LYS A 66 -6.23 -15.61 -18.63
N ASN A 67 -4.97 -15.22 -18.97
CA ASN A 67 -3.88 -15.22 -17.99
C ASN A 67 -4.05 -14.03 -17.04
N LEU A 68 -3.75 -14.27 -15.76
CA LEU A 68 -3.92 -13.27 -14.71
C LEU A 68 -2.86 -13.44 -13.64
N ALA A 69 -2.18 -12.35 -13.30
CA ALA A 69 -1.37 -12.25 -12.10
C ALA A 69 -2.06 -11.35 -11.08
N LEU A 70 -2.05 -11.72 -9.80
CA LEU A 70 -2.61 -10.93 -8.71
C LEU A 70 -1.63 -10.78 -7.54
N CYS A 71 -1.58 -9.60 -6.99
CA CYS A 71 -1.00 -9.32 -5.68
C CYS A 71 -1.87 -8.32 -4.92
N GLY A 72 -1.64 -8.17 -3.62
CA GLY A 72 -2.36 -7.16 -2.86
C GLY A 72 -2.12 -7.23 -1.36
N ASN A 73 -2.54 -6.18 -0.70
CA ASN A 73 -2.66 -6.11 0.75
C ASN A 73 -4.15 -6.16 1.10
N PHE A 74 -4.58 -7.28 1.64
CA PHE A 74 -5.97 -7.48 1.99
C PHE A 74 -6.16 -8.48 3.12
N ASN A 75 -7.28 -8.32 3.80
CA ASN A 75 -7.78 -9.27 4.78
C ASN A 75 -9.30 -9.37 4.56
N MET A 76 -9.71 -10.49 3.99
CA MET A 76 -11.11 -10.77 3.70
C MET A 76 -11.76 -11.43 4.90
N THR A 77 -12.90 -10.92 5.35
CA THR A 77 -13.64 -11.47 6.49
C THR A 77 -14.47 -12.69 6.12
N ASN A 78 -14.79 -12.84 4.82
CA ASN A 78 -15.70 -13.87 4.30
C ASN A 78 -15.03 -14.82 3.28
N VAL A 79 -13.74 -15.14 3.49
CA VAL A 79 -12.97 -16.05 2.61
C VAL A 79 -13.65 -17.41 2.46
N ASP A 80 -14.17 -17.96 3.56
CA ASP A 80 -14.82 -19.29 3.59
C ASP A 80 -16.09 -19.31 2.73
N GLU A 81 -16.89 -18.25 2.78
CA GLU A 81 -18.09 -18.10 1.96
C GLU A 81 -17.75 -17.99 0.47
N ILE A 82 -16.70 -17.20 0.13
CA ILE A 82 -16.22 -17.06 -1.24
C ILE A 82 -15.71 -18.42 -1.74
N PHE A 83 -14.92 -19.13 -0.94
CA PHE A 83 -14.44 -20.46 -1.26
C PHE A 83 -15.58 -21.45 -1.51
N ALA A 84 -16.59 -21.49 -0.61
CA ALA A 84 -17.75 -22.35 -0.79
C ALA A 84 -18.52 -22.06 -2.08
N ARG A 85 -18.65 -20.77 -2.47
CA ARG A 85 -19.33 -20.36 -3.72
C ARG A 85 -18.58 -20.77 -4.97
N ILE A 86 -17.26 -20.56 -5.02
CA ILE A 86 -16.48 -20.95 -6.20
C ILE A 86 -16.38 -22.46 -6.35
N THR A 87 -16.38 -23.22 -5.26
CA THR A 87 -16.46 -24.69 -5.32
C THR A 87 -17.84 -25.17 -5.75
N ALA A 88 -18.92 -24.52 -5.31
CA ALA A 88 -20.29 -24.86 -5.71
C ALA A 88 -20.54 -24.71 -7.22
N ILE A 89 -19.78 -23.83 -7.92
CA ILE A 89 -19.85 -23.69 -9.38
C ILE A 89 -18.84 -24.57 -10.12
N GLY A 90 -18.22 -25.54 -9.43
CA GLY A 90 -17.33 -26.54 -10.03
C GLY A 90 -15.85 -26.15 -10.10
N GLN A 91 -15.44 -25.05 -9.44
CA GLN A 91 -14.03 -24.72 -9.36
C GLN A 91 -13.38 -25.38 -8.15
N HIS A 92 -12.11 -25.72 -8.30
CA HIS A 92 -11.31 -26.39 -7.26
C HIS A 92 -9.99 -25.65 -7.02
N PRO A 93 -9.98 -24.60 -6.19
CA PRO A 93 -8.75 -23.88 -5.84
C PRO A 93 -7.70 -24.84 -5.28
N ARG A 94 -6.49 -24.82 -5.84
CA ARG A 94 -5.41 -25.75 -5.45
C ARG A 94 -4.86 -25.48 -4.05
N LYS A 95 -5.09 -24.28 -3.53
CA LYS A 95 -4.61 -23.87 -2.21
C LYS A 95 -5.72 -23.10 -1.50
N TYR A 96 -5.88 -23.40 -0.22
CA TYR A 96 -6.72 -22.60 0.65
C TYR A 96 -5.89 -21.42 1.21
N ALA A 97 -5.88 -20.33 0.46
CA ALA A 97 -5.28 -19.05 0.83
C ALA A 97 -6.13 -17.95 0.21
N ASP A 98 -6.34 -16.89 0.94
CA ASP A 98 -7.17 -15.75 0.52
C ASP A 98 -6.79 -15.22 -0.87
N THR A 99 -5.50 -14.96 -1.12
CA THR A 99 -5.00 -14.50 -2.42
C THR A 99 -5.29 -15.48 -3.54
N TYR A 100 -5.15 -16.77 -3.27
CA TYR A 100 -5.40 -17.79 -4.29
C TYR A 100 -6.90 -17.91 -4.61
N ILE A 101 -7.74 -17.81 -3.60
CA ILE A 101 -9.20 -17.79 -3.74
C ILE A 101 -9.64 -16.57 -4.55
N MET A 102 -9.07 -15.37 -4.25
CA MET A 102 -9.32 -14.15 -5.02
C MET A 102 -8.86 -14.28 -6.48
N LEU A 103 -7.68 -14.87 -6.71
CA LEU A 103 -7.18 -15.13 -8.07
C LEU A 103 -8.16 -15.98 -8.88
N GLU A 104 -8.67 -17.07 -8.31
CA GLU A 104 -9.60 -17.96 -9.00
C GLU A 104 -10.96 -17.30 -9.21
N GLN A 105 -11.45 -16.51 -8.27
CA GLN A 105 -12.72 -15.80 -8.42
C GLN A 105 -12.64 -14.73 -9.53
N VAL A 106 -11.59 -13.88 -9.50
CA VAL A 106 -11.40 -12.87 -10.55
C VAL A 106 -11.13 -13.53 -11.90
N GLY A 107 -10.31 -14.59 -11.91
CA GLY A 107 -10.02 -15.38 -13.12
C GLY A 107 -11.29 -16.00 -13.74
N HIS A 108 -12.19 -16.52 -12.92
CA HIS A 108 -13.47 -17.02 -13.42
C HIS A 108 -14.33 -15.92 -14.07
N ARG A 109 -14.37 -14.72 -13.47
CA ARG A 109 -15.10 -13.60 -14.08
C ARG A 109 -14.43 -13.10 -15.36
N LEU A 110 -13.10 -13.12 -15.40
CA LEU A 110 -12.34 -12.84 -16.62
C LEU A 110 -12.62 -13.85 -17.71
N ASP A 111 -12.67 -15.15 -17.39
CA ASP A 111 -13.04 -16.20 -18.36
C ASP A 111 -14.42 -15.93 -19.00
N ARG A 112 -15.39 -15.57 -18.16
CA ARG A 112 -16.76 -15.24 -18.62
C ARG A 112 -16.79 -14.01 -19.53
N GLU A 113 -16.00 -13.00 -19.19
CA GLU A 113 -15.90 -11.78 -20.00
C GLU A 113 -15.23 -12.07 -21.35
N VAL A 114 -14.14 -12.84 -21.35
CA VAL A 114 -13.48 -13.28 -22.58
C VAL A 114 -14.41 -14.09 -23.46
N GLU A 115 -15.21 -15.00 -22.88
CA GLU A 115 -16.21 -15.79 -23.61
C GLU A 115 -17.29 -14.90 -24.24
N ARG A 116 -17.78 -13.92 -23.50
CA ARG A 116 -18.75 -12.95 -24.01
C ARG A 116 -18.21 -12.21 -25.24
N VAL A 117 -17.00 -11.72 -25.16
CA VAL A 117 -16.35 -10.96 -26.26
C VAL A 117 -15.99 -11.89 -27.43
N PHE A 118 -15.58 -13.13 -27.13
CA PHE A 118 -15.35 -14.16 -28.16
C PHE A 118 -16.60 -14.39 -29.01
N ASN A 119 -17.78 -14.58 -28.38
CA ASN A 119 -19.03 -14.79 -29.10
C ASN A 119 -19.42 -13.58 -29.98
N LEU A 120 -19.07 -12.36 -29.55
CA LEU A 120 -19.26 -11.17 -30.38
C LEU A 120 -18.33 -11.17 -31.60
N ALA A 121 -17.06 -11.52 -31.41
CA ALA A 121 -16.06 -11.60 -32.48
C ALA A 121 -16.47 -12.66 -33.55
N GLU A 122 -16.96 -13.82 -33.09
CA GLU A 122 -17.53 -14.86 -34.02
C GLU A 122 -18.73 -14.35 -34.79
N ALA A 123 -19.63 -13.64 -34.14
CA ALA A 123 -20.83 -13.05 -34.80
C ALA A 123 -20.46 -12.02 -35.87
N GLU A 124 -19.30 -11.36 -35.73
CA GLU A 124 -18.72 -10.46 -36.73
C GLU A 124 -17.93 -11.20 -37.82
N GLY A 125 -17.84 -12.54 -37.75
CA GLY A 125 -17.14 -13.37 -38.72
C GLY A 125 -15.60 -13.35 -38.58
N LEU A 126 -15.05 -12.90 -37.45
CA LEU A 126 -13.64 -12.88 -37.22
C LEU A 126 -13.08 -14.28 -36.97
N THR A 127 -11.81 -14.50 -37.33
CA THR A 127 -11.11 -15.78 -37.13
C THR A 127 -9.67 -15.56 -36.71
N GLY A 128 -9.06 -16.58 -36.09
CA GLY A 128 -7.64 -16.59 -35.72
C GLY A 128 -7.19 -15.38 -34.90
N MET A 129 -6.16 -14.67 -35.35
CA MET A 129 -5.66 -13.47 -34.66
C MET A 129 -6.68 -12.32 -34.62
N GLY A 130 -7.61 -12.25 -35.55
CA GLY A 130 -8.69 -11.27 -35.52
C GLY A 130 -9.54 -11.40 -34.24
N ILE A 131 -9.89 -12.62 -33.84
CA ILE A 131 -10.59 -12.88 -32.58
C ILE A 131 -9.73 -12.45 -31.39
N THR A 132 -8.45 -12.77 -31.38
CA THR A 132 -7.55 -12.42 -30.27
C THR A 132 -7.47 -10.89 -30.08
N ASN A 133 -7.27 -10.16 -31.16
CA ASN A 133 -7.18 -8.70 -31.12
C ASN A 133 -8.51 -8.07 -30.67
N TYR A 134 -9.63 -8.58 -31.21
CA TYR A 134 -10.96 -8.12 -30.83
C TYR A 134 -11.24 -8.31 -29.34
N ILE A 135 -10.88 -9.47 -28.79
CA ILE A 135 -11.01 -9.74 -27.34
C ILE A 135 -10.20 -8.72 -26.53
N GLU A 136 -8.94 -8.50 -26.90
CA GLU A 136 -8.05 -7.57 -26.17
C GLU A 136 -8.54 -6.11 -26.22
N GLU A 137 -9.22 -5.72 -27.28
CA GLU A 137 -9.77 -4.38 -27.44
C GLU A 137 -11.12 -4.17 -26.73
N HIS A 138 -11.88 -5.25 -26.50
CA HIS A 138 -13.26 -5.17 -26.04
C HIS A 138 -13.53 -5.78 -24.66
N ILE A 139 -12.51 -6.25 -23.94
CA ILE A 139 -12.65 -6.70 -22.56
C ILE A 139 -13.03 -5.51 -21.65
N ASP A 140 -14.10 -5.68 -20.88
CA ASP A 140 -14.48 -4.72 -19.83
C ASP A 140 -13.96 -5.17 -18.46
N LEU A 141 -12.72 -4.79 -18.13
CA LEU A 141 -12.13 -5.06 -16.80
C LEU A 141 -12.93 -4.41 -15.65
N ALA A 142 -13.58 -3.27 -15.89
CA ALA A 142 -14.42 -2.66 -14.86
C ALA A 142 -15.61 -3.57 -14.52
N ASN A 143 -16.21 -4.23 -15.52
CA ASN A 143 -17.27 -5.21 -15.32
C ASN A 143 -16.76 -6.47 -14.62
N VAL A 144 -15.57 -6.97 -14.99
CA VAL A 144 -14.92 -8.10 -14.30
C VAL A 144 -14.74 -7.79 -12.82
N LEU A 145 -14.20 -6.62 -12.49
CA LEU A 145 -14.00 -6.21 -11.10
C LEU A 145 -15.31 -5.99 -10.35
N ARG A 146 -16.31 -5.36 -10.98
CA ARG A 146 -17.63 -5.13 -10.36
C ARG A 146 -18.34 -6.44 -10.03
N THR A 147 -18.27 -7.41 -10.94
CA THR A 147 -18.91 -8.71 -10.72
C THR A 147 -18.15 -9.59 -9.75
N SER A 148 -16.81 -9.44 -9.66
CA SER A 148 -15.98 -10.15 -8.68
C SER A 148 -16.18 -9.60 -7.27
N SER A 149 -16.11 -8.27 -7.12
CA SER A 149 -16.07 -7.61 -5.81
C SER A 149 -17.42 -7.42 -5.14
N ARG A 150 -18.52 -7.77 -5.82
CA ARG A 150 -19.89 -7.61 -5.27
C ARG A 150 -20.08 -8.28 -3.90
N GLU A 151 -19.39 -9.37 -3.70
CA GLU A 151 -19.52 -10.25 -2.52
C GLU A 151 -18.32 -10.17 -1.58
N TRP A 152 -17.38 -9.27 -1.85
CA TRP A 152 -16.18 -9.13 -1.02
C TRP A 152 -16.48 -8.31 0.23
N ASP A 153 -16.10 -8.85 1.37
CA ASP A 153 -16.13 -8.16 2.65
C ASP A 153 -14.74 -8.14 3.28
N GLY A 154 -14.33 -6.95 3.75
CA GLY A 154 -13.01 -6.74 4.33
C GLY A 154 -12.28 -5.51 3.79
N GLY A 155 -11.06 -5.31 4.25
CA GLY A 155 -10.17 -4.25 3.77
C GLY A 155 -9.20 -4.78 2.71
N TYR A 156 -9.19 -4.19 1.52
CA TYR A 156 -8.34 -4.66 0.44
C TYR A 156 -7.86 -3.56 -0.53
N VAL A 157 -6.64 -3.74 -1.01
CA VAL A 157 -6.14 -3.22 -2.28
C VAL A 157 -5.55 -4.38 -3.05
N ILE A 158 -6.14 -4.70 -4.19
CA ILE A 158 -5.75 -5.81 -5.06
C ILE A 158 -5.30 -5.26 -6.40
N CYS A 159 -4.08 -5.62 -6.80
CA CYS A 159 -3.51 -5.29 -8.10
C CYS A 159 -3.51 -6.53 -8.99
N GLY A 160 -3.81 -6.35 -10.27
CA GLY A 160 -3.82 -7.41 -11.26
C GLY A 160 -3.18 -6.99 -12.58
N LEU A 161 -2.62 -7.98 -13.26
CA LEU A 161 -2.07 -7.86 -14.61
C LEU A 161 -2.60 -9.00 -15.46
N THR A 162 -3.23 -8.66 -16.59
CA THR A 162 -3.73 -9.64 -17.55
C THR A 162 -2.66 -10.03 -18.56
N GLY A 163 -2.83 -11.18 -19.20
CA GLY A 163 -1.93 -11.61 -20.27
C GLY A 163 -2.05 -10.79 -21.55
N SER A 164 -3.09 -9.95 -21.70
CA SER A 164 -3.24 -8.98 -22.79
C SER A 164 -2.50 -7.66 -22.55
N GLY A 165 -1.88 -7.49 -21.37
CA GLY A 165 -1.09 -6.30 -21.04
C GLY A 165 -1.86 -5.21 -20.29
N GLU A 166 -3.15 -5.42 -20.03
CA GLU A 166 -3.92 -4.52 -19.19
C GLU A 166 -3.62 -4.77 -17.72
N SER A 167 -3.64 -3.70 -16.92
CA SER A 167 -3.46 -3.79 -15.48
C SER A 167 -4.53 -3.02 -14.72
N PHE A 168 -4.75 -3.41 -13.49
CA PHE A 168 -5.72 -2.78 -12.61
C PHE A 168 -5.28 -2.78 -11.15
N ALA A 169 -5.85 -1.86 -10.40
CA ALA A 169 -5.89 -1.91 -8.95
C ALA A 169 -7.29 -1.58 -8.47
N ILE A 170 -7.81 -2.33 -7.51
CA ILE A 170 -9.12 -2.06 -6.89
C ILE A 170 -8.96 -1.89 -5.40
N ARG A 171 -9.63 -0.87 -4.84
CA ARG A 171 -9.65 -0.57 -3.42
C ARG A 171 -11.01 -0.87 -2.80
N ASP A 172 -11.00 -1.31 -1.55
CA ASP A 172 -12.21 -1.61 -0.78
C ASP A 172 -13.15 -0.39 -0.64
N PRO A 173 -14.47 -0.62 -0.47
CA PRO A 173 -15.46 0.47 -0.40
C PRO A 173 -15.34 1.38 0.81
N TRP A 174 -14.65 0.96 1.87
CA TRP A 174 -14.42 1.73 3.11
C TRP A 174 -13.08 2.47 3.09
N GLY A 175 -12.22 2.20 2.10
CA GLY A 175 -10.86 2.77 2.04
C GLY A 175 -9.99 2.35 3.22
N ILE A 176 -10.16 1.12 3.72
CA ILE A 176 -9.42 0.59 4.88
C ILE A 176 -7.94 0.50 4.55
N ARG A 177 -7.60 -0.09 3.37
CA ARG A 177 -6.21 -0.21 2.93
C ARG A 177 -5.79 1.01 2.12
N PRO A 178 -4.56 1.51 2.29
CA PRO A 178 -4.06 2.66 1.53
C PRO A 178 -3.67 2.28 0.12
N ALA A 179 -3.94 3.18 -0.83
CA ALA A 179 -3.47 3.08 -2.21
C ALA A 179 -3.29 4.47 -2.79
N PHE A 180 -2.14 4.74 -3.35
CA PHE A 180 -1.74 6.01 -3.94
C PHE A 180 -1.27 5.78 -5.36
N TRP A 181 -1.51 6.75 -6.24
CA TRP A 181 -1.12 6.66 -7.63
C TRP A 181 -0.65 8.01 -8.19
N TYR A 182 0.16 7.93 -9.20
CA TYR A 182 0.69 9.06 -9.97
C TYR A 182 0.73 8.68 -11.45
N GLN A 183 0.59 9.66 -12.31
CA GLN A 183 0.75 9.51 -13.76
C GLN A 183 1.30 10.80 -14.35
N ASP A 184 2.22 10.67 -15.28
CA ASP A 184 2.66 11.70 -16.23
C ASP A 184 2.62 11.18 -17.67
N GLU A 185 3.40 11.78 -18.57
CA GLU A 185 3.47 11.40 -19.98
C GLU A 185 4.22 10.08 -20.22
N GLU A 186 5.10 9.67 -19.29
CA GLU A 186 5.99 8.52 -19.42
C GLU A 186 5.57 7.32 -18.56
N ILE A 187 5.04 7.57 -17.36
CA ILE A 187 4.76 6.51 -16.39
C ILE A 187 3.38 6.63 -15.76
N ALA A 188 2.83 5.47 -15.40
CA ALA A 188 1.72 5.34 -14.47
C ALA A 188 2.15 4.41 -13.33
N VAL A 189 2.05 4.86 -12.08
CA VAL A 189 2.49 4.10 -10.91
C VAL A 189 1.44 4.07 -9.83
N LEU A 190 1.30 2.91 -9.18
CA LEU A 190 0.50 2.74 -7.96
C LEU A 190 1.33 2.07 -6.88
N ALA A 191 1.22 2.58 -5.65
CA ALA A 191 1.84 2.00 -4.47
C ALA A 191 0.92 2.07 -3.25
N SER A 192 1.18 1.22 -2.27
CA SER A 192 0.48 1.26 -0.98
C SER A 192 0.88 2.45 -0.13
N GLU A 193 2.03 3.06 -0.42
CA GLU A 193 2.60 4.16 0.37
C GLU A 193 3.01 5.33 -0.54
N ARG A 194 2.51 6.53 -0.23
CA ARG A 194 2.82 7.78 -0.95
C ARG A 194 4.32 8.12 -1.00
N PRO A 195 5.09 7.99 0.11
CA PRO A 195 6.52 8.31 0.09
C PRO A 195 7.35 7.43 -0.85
N VAL A 196 6.88 6.23 -1.18
CA VAL A 196 7.56 5.35 -2.14
C VAL A 196 7.52 5.96 -3.54
N ILE A 197 6.36 6.45 -3.97
CA ILE A 197 6.20 7.14 -5.26
C ILE A 197 7.04 8.42 -5.26
N GLN A 198 6.90 9.24 -4.22
CA GLN A 198 7.64 10.50 -4.08
C GLN A 198 9.16 10.31 -4.20
N THR A 199 9.70 9.31 -3.50
CA THR A 199 11.15 9.10 -3.45
C THR A 199 11.68 8.41 -4.71
N ALA A 200 10.96 7.40 -5.23
CA ALA A 200 11.43 6.63 -6.37
C ALA A 200 11.39 7.42 -7.69
N PHE A 201 10.40 8.30 -7.85
CA PHE A 201 10.17 9.06 -9.08
C PHE A 201 10.44 10.56 -8.93
N ASN A 202 10.89 11.01 -7.75
CA ASN A 202 11.14 12.43 -7.44
C ASN A 202 9.95 13.34 -7.74
N VAL A 203 8.76 12.92 -7.32
CA VAL A 203 7.49 13.59 -7.60
C VAL A 203 7.05 14.42 -6.38
N PRO A 204 6.52 15.65 -6.55
CA PRO A 204 5.90 16.41 -5.47
C PRO A 204 4.74 15.66 -4.82
N VAL A 205 4.58 15.82 -3.52
CA VAL A 205 3.54 15.09 -2.75
C VAL A 205 2.11 15.45 -3.18
N GLU A 206 1.91 16.67 -3.63
CA GLU A 206 0.65 17.22 -4.14
C GLU A 206 0.17 16.60 -5.44
N ASP A 207 1.07 16.06 -6.25
CA ASP A 207 0.75 15.38 -7.51
C ASP A 207 0.34 13.92 -7.32
N ILE A 208 0.63 13.35 -6.14
CA ILE A 208 0.29 11.98 -5.81
C ILE A 208 -1.14 11.89 -5.29
N LYS A 209 -1.98 11.17 -6.00
CA LYS A 209 -3.41 11.03 -5.71
C LYS A 209 -3.70 9.77 -4.91
N GLU A 210 -4.68 9.85 -4.01
CA GLU A 210 -5.20 8.68 -3.31
C GLU A 210 -6.31 8.02 -4.15
N LEU A 211 -6.25 6.72 -4.35
CA LEU A 211 -7.35 5.95 -4.94
C LEU A 211 -8.53 5.97 -3.95
N GLN A 212 -9.69 6.44 -4.38
CA GLN A 212 -10.83 6.65 -3.49
C GLN A 212 -11.51 5.32 -3.11
N PRO A 213 -12.28 5.28 -1.99
CA PRO A 213 -13.03 4.11 -1.58
C PRO A 213 -13.91 3.54 -2.70
N GLY A 214 -13.80 2.23 -2.95
CA GLY A 214 -14.56 1.52 -3.97
C GLY A 214 -14.17 1.79 -5.41
N GLN A 215 -13.11 2.57 -5.66
CA GLN A 215 -12.58 2.82 -7.01
C GLN A 215 -11.61 1.74 -7.46
N ALA A 216 -11.53 1.59 -8.77
CA ALA A 216 -10.41 0.93 -9.43
C ALA A 216 -9.64 1.90 -10.31
N LEU A 217 -8.33 1.68 -10.38
CA LEU A 217 -7.43 2.21 -11.38
C LEU A 217 -7.31 1.17 -12.49
N LEU A 218 -7.51 1.56 -13.73
CA LEU A 218 -7.45 0.68 -14.91
C LEU A 218 -6.45 1.28 -15.89
N ILE A 219 -5.50 0.47 -16.33
CA ILE A 219 -4.47 0.87 -17.29
C ILE A 219 -4.57 -0.07 -18.49
N SER A 220 -4.82 0.49 -19.68
CA SER A 220 -4.85 -0.29 -20.92
C SER A 220 -3.44 -0.72 -21.35
N LYS A 221 -3.35 -1.64 -22.31
CA LYS A 221 -2.08 -2.09 -22.90
C LYS A 221 -1.28 -0.94 -23.56
N GLU A 222 -1.96 0.15 -23.96
CA GLU A 222 -1.34 1.36 -24.51
C GLU A 222 -0.92 2.36 -23.42
N GLY A 223 -0.99 2.00 -22.14
CA GLY A 223 -0.63 2.87 -21.01
C GLY A 223 -1.68 3.92 -20.64
N LYS A 224 -2.88 3.89 -21.24
CA LYS A 224 -3.95 4.83 -20.89
C LYS A 224 -4.56 4.48 -19.55
N LEU A 225 -4.43 5.39 -18.59
CA LEU A 225 -4.96 5.25 -17.25
C LEU A 225 -6.33 5.91 -17.11
N ARG A 226 -7.25 5.20 -16.46
CA ARG A 226 -8.53 5.75 -16.02
C ARG A 226 -8.92 5.23 -14.64
N THR A 227 -9.63 6.04 -13.87
CA THR A 227 -10.30 5.59 -12.65
C THR A 227 -11.75 5.25 -12.93
N SER A 228 -12.29 4.25 -12.23
CA SER A 228 -13.68 3.83 -12.35
C SER A 228 -14.26 3.54 -10.97
N GLN A 229 -15.49 4.01 -10.70
CA GLN A 229 -16.19 3.62 -9.49
C GLN A 229 -16.77 2.22 -9.67
N ILE A 230 -16.22 1.24 -8.98
CA ILE A 230 -16.61 -0.17 -9.07
C ILE A 230 -17.68 -0.48 -8.03
N ASN A 231 -17.43 -0.16 -6.76
CA ASN A 231 -18.35 -0.36 -5.67
C ASN A 231 -18.82 0.99 -5.12
N LYS A 232 -20.05 1.03 -4.58
CA LYS A 232 -20.56 2.24 -3.91
C LYS A 232 -19.64 2.61 -2.75
N PRO A 233 -19.10 3.83 -2.72
CA PRO A 233 -18.22 4.25 -1.63
C PRO A 233 -18.99 4.30 -0.30
N ARG A 234 -18.31 3.93 0.76
CA ARG A 234 -18.75 4.04 2.14
C ARG A 234 -18.00 5.16 2.84
N GLU A 235 -18.39 5.47 4.07
CA GLU A 235 -17.60 6.37 4.92
C GLU A 235 -16.19 5.78 5.14
N LYS A 236 -15.16 6.60 4.90
CA LYS A 236 -13.77 6.17 4.96
C LYS A 236 -13.38 5.73 6.38
N GLN A 237 -12.91 4.51 6.51
CA GLN A 237 -12.45 3.91 7.76
C GLN A 237 -11.01 3.41 7.59
N ALA A 238 -10.06 4.34 7.56
CA ALA A 238 -8.65 3.99 7.42
C ALA A 238 -8.19 3.09 8.58
N CYS A 239 -7.46 2.02 8.26
CA CYS A 239 -6.93 1.10 9.25
C CYS A 239 -5.94 1.82 10.18
N SER A 240 -6.26 1.89 11.46
CA SER A 240 -5.40 2.51 12.46
C SER A 240 -4.05 1.80 12.59
N PHE A 241 -4.02 0.48 12.42
CA PHE A 241 -2.79 -0.30 12.48
C PHE A 241 -1.84 0.01 11.31
N GLU A 242 -2.39 0.19 10.10
CA GLU A 242 -1.61 0.69 8.95
C GLU A 242 -0.98 2.05 9.27
N ARG A 243 -1.73 2.98 9.82
CA ARG A 243 -1.26 4.35 10.09
C ARG A 243 -0.27 4.42 11.24
N ILE A 244 -0.48 3.64 12.29
CA ILE A 244 0.38 3.64 13.49
C ILE A 244 1.66 2.84 13.26
N TYR A 245 1.59 1.72 12.55
CA TYR A 245 2.68 0.75 12.48
C TYR A 245 3.30 0.59 11.09
N PHE A 246 2.51 0.26 10.06
CA PHE A 246 3.05 -0.08 8.74
C PHE A 246 3.43 1.12 7.88
N SER A 247 2.60 2.17 7.87
CA SER A 247 2.88 3.36 7.06
C SER A 247 4.20 4.02 7.44
N ARG A 248 4.88 4.61 6.46
CA ARG A 248 6.16 5.26 6.70
C ARG A 248 5.99 6.54 7.51
N GLY A 249 6.80 6.67 8.56
CA GLY A 249 6.85 7.88 9.39
C GLY A 249 7.38 9.13 8.68
N SER A 250 7.96 8.98 7.48
CA SER A 250 8.37 10.09 6.59
C SER A 250 7.23 10.67 5.77
N ASP A 251 6.07 10.02 5.70
CA ASP A 251 4.85 10.63 5.14
C ASP A 251 4.39 11.79 6.02
N VAL A 252 4.14 12.95 5.42
CA VAL A 252 3.81 14.18 6.15
C VAL A 252 2.58 14.05 7.03
N ASP A 253 1.55 13.35 6.58
CA ASP A 253 0.30 13.18 7.33
C ASP A 253 0.48 12.14 8.44
N ILE A 254 1.16 11.03 8.15
CA ILE A 254 1.49 10.00 9.13
C ILE A 254 2.40 10.54 10.22
N TYR A 255 3.39 11.37 9.86
CA TYR A 255 4.28 12.03 10.80
C TYR A 255 3.50 12.91 11.80
N LYS A 256 2.66 13.82 11.28
CA LYS A 256 1.83 14.70 12.10
C LYS A 256 0.86 13.93 12.99
N GLU A 257 0.24 12.89 12.45
CA GLU A 257 -0.71 12.05 13.19
C GLU A 257 -0.03 11.30 14.34
N ARG A 258 1.11 10.65 14.07
CA ARG A 258 1.88 9.95 15.12
C ARG A 258 2.40 10.90 16.18
N LYS A 259 2.88 12.08 15.78
CA LYS A 259 3.31 13.12 16.72
C LYS A 259 2.16 13.53 17.65
N ARG A 260 0.99 13.80 17.07
CA ARG A 260 -0.21 14.14 17.86
C ARG A 260 -0.69 13.01 18.78
N LEU A 261 -0.52 11.75 18.38
CA LEU A 261 -0.79 10.61 19.27
C LEU A 261 0.10 10.64 20.52
N GLY A 262 1.39 10.93 20.34
CA GLY A 262 2.34 11.11 21.45
C GLY A 262 1.92 12.23 22.40
N GLU A 263 1.58 13.41 21.87
CA GLU A 263 1.08 14.55 22.65
C GLU A 263 -0.15 14.18 23.50
N LYS A 264 -1.08 13.42 22.91
CA LYS A 264 -2.31 12.96 23.60
C LYS A 264 -2.08 11.95 24.71
N LEU A 265 -0.92 11.31 24.78
CA LEU A 265 -0.55 10.41 25.87
C LEU A 265 -0.13 11.15 27.14
N VAL A 266 0.29 12.42 27.05
CA VAL A 266 0.88 13.21 28.15
C VAL A 266 0.01 13.20 29.41
N PRO A 267 -1.29 13.46 29.40
CA PRO A 267 -2.10 13.43 30.62
C PRO A 267 -2.09 12.10 31.33
N ASN A 268 -2.10 10.99 30.58
CA ASN A 268 -2.03 9.65 31.15
C ASN A 268 -0.66 9.32 31.71
N ILE A 269 0.39 9.79 31.06
CA ILE A 269 1.77 9.63 31.52
C ILE A 269 1.98 10.39 32.82
N LEU A 270 1.60 11.68 32.89
CA LEU A 270 1.71 12.51 34.07
C LEU A 270 0.99 11.87 35.28
N LYS A 271 -0.21 11.34 35.04
CA LYS A 271 -0.95 10.59 36.07
C LYS A 271 -0.19 9.35 36.53
N ALA A 272 0.41 8.59 35.62
CA ALA A 272 1.13 7.36 35.94
C ALA A 272 2.40 7.58 36.76
N ILE A 273 3.07 8.74 36.57
CA ILE A 273 4.28 9.13 37.30
C ILE A 273 3.98 10.05 38.50
N ASN A 274 2.70 10.27 38.85
CA ASN A 274 2.28 11.21 39.89
C ASN A 274 2.83 12.64 39.68
N ASN A 275 2.94 13.09 38.45
CA ASN A 275 3.57 14.36 38.01
C ASN A 275 5.04 14.53 38.39
N ASP A 276 5.74 13.45 38.76
CA ASP A 276 7.17 13.50 39.11
C ASP A 276 8.04 13.47 37.86
N LEU A 277 8.20 14.63 37.23
CA LEU A 277 9.06 14.80 36.05
C LEU A 277 10.56 14.80 36.40
N ASP A 278 10.91 15.21 37.59
CA ASP A 278 12.31 15.40 38.01
C ASP A 278 13.05 14.07 38.24
N HIS A 279 12.32 13.03 38.66
CA HIS A 279 12.87 11.67 38.87
C HIS A 279 12.49 10.69 37.76
N THR A 280 11.90 11.16 36.66
CA THR A 280 11.48 10.32 35.56
C THR A 280 12.40 10.47 34.36
N VAL A 281 12.72 9.34 33.71
CA VAL A 281 13.44 9.28 32.45
C VAL A 281 12.54 8.69 31.39
N PHE A 282 12.38 9.38 30.28
CA PHE A 282 11.55 8.96 29.16
C PHE A 282 12.37 8.29 28.06
N SER A 283 11.86 7.22 27.49
CA SER A 283 12.49 6.47 26.41
C SER A 283 11.44 5.83 25.50
N PHE A 284 11.87 5.23 24.38
CA PHE A 284 11.02 4.53 23.46
C PHE A 284 11.66 3.25 22.94
N ILE A 285 10.83 2.33 22.46
CA ILE A 285 11.30 1.15 21.75
C ILE A 285 11.41 1.47 20.25
N PRO A 286 12.61 1.46 19.66
CA PRO A 286 12.80 1.76 18.24
C PRO A 286 12.12 0.70 17.35
N ASN A 287 11.76 1.04 16.07
CA ASN A 287 11.91 2.37 15.45
C ASN A 287 10.56 3.07 15.31
N THR A 288 9.47 2.31 15.23
CA THR A 288 8.11 2.80 14.87
C THR A 288 7.56 3.83 15.87
N ALA A 289 7.90 3.70 17.15
CA ALA A 289 7.44 4.60 18.20
C ALA A 289 8.13 5.98 18.22
N GLU A 290 9.21 6.17 17.46
CA GLU A 290 10.07 7.36 17.55
C GLU A 290 9.31 8.67 17.31
N VAL A 291 8.46 8.73 16.28
CA VAL A 291 7.70 9.96 15.96
C VAL A 291 6.67 10.28 17.06
N ALA A 292 6.01 9.26 17.61
CA ALA A 292 5.08 9.45 18.73
C ALA A 292 5.85 9.90 19.99
N PHE A 293 7.04 9.38 20.20
CA PHE A 293 7.90 9.80 21.30
C PHE A 293 8.28 11.28 21.20
N TYR A 294 8.62 11.80 20.02
CA TYR A 294 8.86 13.24 19.85
C TYR A 294 7.64 14.09 20.17
N GLY A 295 6.44 13.63 19.81
CA GLY A 295 5.21 14.30 20.20
C GLY A 295 4.97 14.29 21.71
N MET A 296 5.23 13.16 22.35
CA MET A 296 5.16 13.01 23.81
C MET A 296 6.13 13.99 24.52
N LEU A 297 7.39 14.04 24.08
CA LEU A 297 8.38 14.95 24.65
C LEU A 297 7.95 16.40 24.49
N GLN A 298 7.45 16.79 23.31
CA GLN A 298 6.93 18.14 23.10
C GLN A 298 5.81 18.48 24.07
N GLY A 299 4.80 17.61 24.20
CA GLY A 299 3.70 17.84 25.11
C GLY A 299 4.12 17.86 26.61
N LEU A 300 5.13 17.09 26.99
CA LEU A 300 5.73 17.13 28.34
C LEU A 300 6.50 18.45 28.57
N ASP A 301 7.23 18.93 27.55
CA ASP A 301 7.94 20.22 27.64
C ASP A 301 6.94 21.39 27.73
N ASP A 302 5.84 21.34 26.98
CA ASP A 302 4.77 22.35 27.05
C ASP A 302 4.16 22.36 28.46
N TYR A 303 3.84 21.23 29.04
CA TYR A 303 3.35 21.09 30.40
C TYR A 303 4.37 21.64 31.45
N LEU A 304 5.64 21.24 31.32
CA LEU A 304 6.71 21.72 32.21
C LEU A 304 6.89 23.25 32.11
N ASN A 305 6.76 23.81 30.92
CA ASN A 305 6.83 25.27 30.72
C ASN A 305 5.65 25.99 31.36
N GLU A 306 4.45 25.43 31.31
CA GLU A 306 3.28 25.97 32.03
C GLU A 306 3.52 25.94 33.55
N GLU A 307 4.04 24.85 34.10
CA GLU A 307 4.44 24.77 35.51
C GLU A 307 5.49 25.83 35.89
N LYS A 308 6.53 26.00 35.07
CA LYS A 308 7.56 27.02 35.29
C LYS A 308 6.96 28.44 35.34
N VAL A 309 6.09 28.74 34.39
CA VAL A 309 5.39 30.06 34.36
C VAL A 309 4.61 30.29 35.66
N GLN A 310 3.86 29.28 36.13
CA GLN A 310 3.13 29.37 37.39
C GLN A 310 4.04 29.55 38.60
N GLN A 311 5.13 28.80 38.68
CA GLN A 311 6.12 28.90 39.76
C GLN A 311 6.80 30.27 39.78
N ILE A 312 7.21 30.77 38.60
CA ILE A 312 7.84 32.10 38.48
C ILE A 312 6.83 33.20 38.88
N ALA A 313 5.58 33.08 38.43
CA ALA A 313 4.56 34.05 38.83
C ALA A 313 4.31 34.07 40.36
N ALA A 314 4.44 32.95 41.03
CA ALA A 314 4.29 32.82 42.48
C ALA A 314 5.46 33.47 43.28
N LEU A 315 6.63 33.66 42.66
CA LEU A 315 7.77 34.37 43.32
C LEU A 315 7.57 35.89 43.48
N GLY A 316 6.60 36.49 42.78
CA GLY A 316 6.27 37.91 42.89
C GLY A 316 7.22 38.83 42.12
N HIS A 317 7.28 40.14 42.59
CA HIS A 317 8.00 41.18 41.84
C HIS A 317 9.52 41.23 42.00
N ASN A 318 10.07 40.59 43.03
CA ASN A 318 11.53 40.53 43.26
C ASN A 318 11.99 39.10 43.51
N PRO A 319 12.02 38.24 42.50
CA PRO A 319 12.42 36.85 42.65
C PRO A 319 13.91 36.73 42.98
N ASN A 320 14.26 35.77 43.83
CA ASN A 320 15.61 35.36 44.03
C ASN A 320 16.17 34.71 42.75
N MET A 321 17.35 35.17 42.31
CA MET A 321 18.00 34.68 41.08
C MET A 321 18.32 33.19 41.16
N GLU A 322 18.73 32.68 42.33
CA GLU A 322 19.00 31.24 42.52
C GLU A 322 17.71 30.40 42.35
N GLU A 323 16.59 30.86 42.91
CA GLU A 323 15.29 30.20 42.75
C GLU A 323 14.84 30.20 41.29
N LEU A 324 15.02 31.31 40.56
CA LEU A 324 14.74 31.43 39.15
C LEU A 324 15.59 30.45 38.32
N GLU A 325 16.89 30.34 38.60
CA GLU A 325 17.78 29.43 37.91
C GLU A 325 17.37 27.98 38.13
N VAL A 326 16.97 27.58 39.32
CA VAL A 326 16.47 26.24 39.63
C VAL A 326 15.22 25.94 38.80
N ILE A 327 14.22 26.83 38.77
CA ILE A 327 13.00 26.64 38.00
C ILE A 327 13.31 26.54 36.51
N LEU A 328 14.13 27.44 35.98
CA LEU A 328 14.47 27.51 34.57
C LEU A 328 15.33 26.34 34.09
N SER A 329 16.17 25.79 34.98
CA SER A 329 17.04 24.66 34.68
C SER A 329 16.34 23.34 34.53
N ARG A 330 15.11 23.18 35.04
CA ARG A 330 14.31 21.94 34.88
C ARG A 330 14.18 21.56 33.42
N ARG A 331 14.33 20.29 33.11
CA ARG A 331 14.24 19.73 31.75
C ARG A 331 13.55 18.38 31.79
N ILE A 332 12.84 18.04 30.71
CA ILE A 332 12.39 16.67 30.49
C ILE A 332 13.60 15.80 30.19
N ARG A 333 13.80 14.79 31.00
CA ARG A 333 14.91 13.86 30.84
C ARG A 333 14.57 12.74 29.90
N SER A 334 15.24 12.69 28.76
CA SER A 334 15.03 11.66 27.75
C SER A 334 16.34 10.96 27.39
N GLU A 335 16.30 9.63 27.32
CA GLU A 335 17.46 8.80 27.02
C GLU A 335 17.10 7.69 26.04
N LYS A 336 18.03 7.32 25.18
CA LYS A 336 17.86 6.18 24.27
C LYS A 336 18.31 4.89 24.96
N VAL A 337 17.40 4.24 25.65
CA VAL A 337 17.66 3.04 26.45
C VAL A 337 17.75 1.77 25.61
N ALA A 338 17.02 1.72 24.48
CA ALA A 338 17.00 0.59 23.57
C ALA A 338 17.59 0.95 22.20
N ILE A 339 18.38 0.04 21.64
CA ILE A 339 18.97 0.14 20.30
C ILE A 339 18.52 -1.10 19.52
N LYS A 340 18.08 -0.91 18.27
CA LYS A 340 17.69 -2.00 17.37
C LYS A 340 18.73 -2.12 16.25
#